data_d903d41e779df00b92c60a136a0fb5a7
#
_entry.id   d903d41e779df00b92c60a136a0fb5a7
#
_cell.length_a   1.000
_cell.length_b   1.000
_cell.length_c   1.000
_cell.angle_alpha   90.00
_cell.angle_beta   90.00
_cell.angle_gamma   90.00
#
_symmetry.space_group_name_H-M   'P 1'
#
loop_
_entity.id
_entity.type
_entity.pdbx_description
1 polymer ?
#
loop_
_entity_poly.entity_id
_entity_poly.type
_entity_poly.pdbx_seq_one_letter_code
_entity_poly.pdbx_strand_id
1 'polypeptide(L)'
;MDLSAIFLGTGGSVPSARRSTASVMLVRGGRRMMFDCGEGTQRQLQRSVGLAQVDEIFLTHFHADHILGLPGMLKTYDLTAREEPLTIYGPRGLHDLFKTLGRLIGRTDFALDLVELDPGDAVPHDGARVEAFAVEHGMRANGYALIEEERPGRFDPEAAKRLGVAEGPAFAALQRGEEVEGSDGPVRPEDVMGESRQGRTVALTGDTAPCHSTVSAAADADLLIHDASFSEEEVQRAADTGHSTVGQAAAVAREAHVKMLALVHISSRYHVGTVLDEARDVFEPCVAPRDFDVIEIPFPERGEPTLVPNGAREGSNGPSGTLSEPVKEPEAAE
;
A
#
# COMPACT_ATOMS: atom_id res chain seq x y z
N MET A 1 -11.15 11.13 2.17
CA MET A 1 -10.44 10.02 2.84
C MET A 1 -9.00 10.10 2.40
N ASP A 2 -8.05 10.09 3.33
CA ASP A 2 -6.62 10.22 3.00
C ASP A 2 -6.08 8.87 2.54
N LEU A 3 -5.14 8.88 1.61
CA LEU A 3 -4.42 7.71 1.13
C LEU A 3 -2.93 8.03 1.10
N SER A 4 -2.13 7.17 1.70
CA SER A 4 -0.67 7.30 1.69
C SER A 4 0.01 5.93 1.69
N ALA A 5 1.22 5.89 1.13
CA ALA A 5 2.13 4.76 1.19
C ALA A 5 3.30 5.10 2.12
N ILE A 6 3.51 4.30 3.16
CA ILE A 6 4.61 4.42 4.12
C ILE A 6 5.60 3.30 3.84
N PHE A 7 6.85 3.65 3.58
CA PHE A 7 7.90 2.68 3.26
C PHE A 7 8.59 2.24 4.55
N LEU A 8 8.27 1.06 5.03
CA LEU A 8 8.87 0.49 6.24
C LEU A 8 10.21 -0.20 5.96
N GLY A 9 10.35 -0.75 4.75
CA GLY A 9 11.56 -1.37 4.27
C GLY A 9 11.62 -1.32 2.74
N THR A 10 12.75 -0.86 2.21
CA THR A 10 12.93 -0.53 0.79
C THR A 10 14.12 -1.24 0.14
N GLY A 11 14.86 -2.06 0.89
CA GLY A 11 15.97 -2.85 0.42
C GLY A 11 15.55 -4.24 -0.02
N GLY A 12 16.26 -4.81 -0.98
CA GLY A 12 16.06 -6.16 -1.46
C GLY A 12 17.05 -7.18 -0.89
N SER A 13 16.62 -8.42 -0.80
CA SER A 13 17.34 -9.64 -0.42
C SER A 13 17.89 -9.65 1.01
N VAL A 14 18.63 -8.63 1.43
CA VAL A 14 19.25 -8.58 2.77
C VAL A 14 19.10 -7.20 3.41
N PRO A 15 18.87 -7.15 4.73
CA PRO A 15 18.83 -5.86 5.43
C PRO A 15 20.21 -5.20 5.43
N SER A 16 20.23 -3.89 5.40
CA SER A 16 21.44 -3.09 5.50
C SER A 16 21.32 -2.08 6.66
N ALA A 17 22.40 -1.38 6.97
CA ALA A 17 22.36 -0.31 7.96
C ALA A 17 21.44 0.88 7.55
N ARG A 18 21.07 0.96 6.27
CA ARG A 18 20.29 2.09 5.70
C ARG A 18 18.90 1.71 5.23
N ARG A 19 18.66 0.42 4.91
CA ARG A 19 17.41 -0.09 4.38
C ARG A 19 17.06 -1.42 5.02
N SER A 20 15.88 -1.54 5.54
CA SER A 20 15.25 -2.81 5.93
C SER A 20 14.73 -3.54 4.71
N THR A 21 14.46 -4.83 4.85
CA THR A 21 13.87 -5.67 3.82
C THR A 21 12.42 -5.30 3.55
N ALA A 22 11.84 -5.84 2.48
CA ALA A 22 10.58 -5.42 1.89
C ALA A 22 9.42 -5.32 2.89
N SER A 23 8.87 -4.11 3.00
CA SER A 23 7.60 -3.86 3.69
C SER A 23 7.08 -2.46 3.35
N VAL A 24 5.86 -2.39 2.84
CA VAL A 24 5.15 -1.13 2.55
C VAL A 24 3.80 -1.16 3.26
N MET A 25 3.38 -0.05 3.85
CA MET A 25 2.07 0.09 4.45
C MET A 25 1.25 1.12 3.66
N LEU A 26 0.12 0.71 3.12
CA LEU A 26 -0.91 1.64 2.64
C LEU A 26 -1.85 1.99 3.78
N VAL A 27 -2.08 3.29 3.97
CA VAL A 27 -3.03 3.83 4.93
C VAL A 27 -4.14 4.53 4.17
N ARG A 28 -5.37 4.01 4.28
CA ARG A 28 -6.56 4.56 3.64
C ARG A 28 -7.63 4.86 4.69
N GLY A 29 -7.86 6.13 4.97
CA GLY A 29 -8.86 6.55 5.94
C GLY A 29 -8.72 5.92 7.32
N GLY A 30 -7.49 5.67 7.75
CA GLY A 30 -7.17 5.02 9.01
C GLY A 30 -6.96 3.50 8.93
N ARG A 31 -7.49 2.81 7.91
CA ARG A 31 -7.21 1.38 7.67
C ARG A 31 -5.77 1.20 7.21
N ARG A 32 -5.07 0.23 7.80
CA ARG A 32 -3.65 -0.04 7.58
C ARG A 32 -3.47 -1.41 6.97
N MET A 33 -3.12 -1.43 5.70
CA MET A 33 -2.84 -2.61 4.90
C MET A 33 -1.33 -2.70 4.69
N MET A 34 -0.71 -3.74 5.18
CA MET A 34 0.73 -3.95 5.05
C MET A 34 1.02 -4.93 3.91
N PHE A 35 1.92 -4.57 3.03
CA PHE A 35 2.39 -5.40 1.92
C PHE A 35 3.81 -5.85 2.24
N ASP A 36 3.97 -7.15 2.38
CA ASP A 36 5.12 -7.86 2.88
C ASP A 36 5.51 -7.50 4.33
N CYS A 37 6.20 -8.42 4.97
CA CYS A 37 6.68 -8.30 6.34
C CYS A 37 8.08 -8.90 6.45
N GLY A 38 9.05 -8.21 5.88
CA GLY A 38 10.44 -8.63 5.90
C GLY A 38 11.09 -8.54 7.28
N GLU A 39 12.30 -9.05 7.39
CA GLU A 39 13.05 -9.05 8.66
C GLU A 39 13.15 -7.63 9.25
N GLY A 40 12.79 -7.48 10.50
CA GLY A 40 12.88 -6.21 11.22
C GLY A 40 11.69 -5.27 11.05
N THR A 41 10.66 -5.60 10.25
CA THR A 41 9.46 -4.78 10.05
C THR A 41 8.81 -4.34 11.37
N GLN A 42 8.76 -5.22 12.38
CA GLN A 42 8.29 -4.88 13.72
C GLN A 42 9.02 -3.67 14.33
N ARG A 43 10.36 -3.62 14.20
CA ARG A 43 11.16 -2.48 14.70
C ARG A 43 10.93 -1.22 13.86
N GLN A 44 10.71 -1.38 12.57
CA GLN A 44 10.40 -0.26 11.67
C GLN A 44 9.05 0.36 12.03
N LEU A 45 8.04 -0.46 12.32
CA LEU A 45 6.75 0.02 12.84
C LEU A 45 6.92 0.84 14.12
N GLN A 46 7.68 0.32 15.11
CA GLN A 46 7.93 1.03 16.37
C GLN A 46 8.65 2.37 16.20
N ARG A 47 9.50 2.49 15.17
CA ARG A 47 10.27 3.70 14.88
C ARG A 47 9.53 4.75 14.05
N SER A 48 8.42 4.38 13.43
CA SER A 48 7.66 5.24 12.51
C SER A 48 6.27 5.55 13.02
N VAL A 49 5.33 4.64 12.80
CA VAL A 49 3.91 4.81 13.11
C VAL A 49 3.49 4.21 14.47
N GLY A 50 4.45 3.73 15.22
CA GLY A 50 4.24 2.95 16.43
C GLY A 50 3.98 1.47 16.10
N LEU A 51 3.90 0.63 17.13
CA LEU A 51 3.41 -0.76 16.97
C LEU A 51 1.89 -0.70 16.78
N ALA A 52 1.50 0.02 15.74
CA ALA A 52 0.12 0.26 15.45
C ALA A 52 -0.57 -1.02 15.00
N GLN A 53 -1.85 -1.08 15.20
CA GLN A 53 -2.68 -2.13 14.64
C GLN A 53 -2.53 -2.11 13.13
N VAL A 54 -1.98 -3.18 12.58
CA VAL A 54 -2.08 -3.50 11.18
C VAL A 54 -3.39 -4.27 11.03
N ASP A 55 -4.25 -3.83 10.13
CA ASP A 55 -5.56 -4.48 9.95
C ASP A 55 -5.43 -5.73 9.10
N GLU A 56 -4.56 -5.70 8.09
CA GLU A 56 -4.38 -6.76 7.10
C GLU A 56 -2.93 -6.80 6.62
N ILE A 57 -2.47 -7.99 6.25
CA ILE A 57 -1.16 -8.21 5.63
C ILE A 57 -1.36 -8.92 4.30
N PHE A 58 -0.78 -8.39 3.25
CA PHE A 58 -0.75 -8.97 1.91
C PHE A 58 0.68 -9.40 1.60
N LEU A 59 0.92 -10.70 1.49
CA LEU A 59 2.22 -11.26 1.13
C LEU A 59 2.30 -11.42 -0.39
N THR A 60 3.31 -10.83 -1.00
CA THR A 60 3.52 -10.97 -2.44
C THR A 60 4.01 -12.37 -2.79
N HIS A 61 4.97 -12.89 -2.04
CA HIS A 61 5.53 -14.24 -2.16
C HIS A 61 6.25 -14.65 -0.86
N PHE A 62 6.92 -15.82 -0.85
CA PHE A 62 7.43 -16.40 0.38
C PHE A 62 8.97 -16.45 0.46
N HIS A 63 9.69 -15.57 -0.23
CA HIS A 63 11.11 -15.38 0.04
C HIS A 63 11.33 -14.79 1.44
N ALA A 64 12.49 -15.09 2.00
CA ALA A 64 12.83 -14.78 3.39
C ALA A 64 12.70 -13.28 3.72
N ASP A 65 13.17 -12.43 2.84
CA ASP A 65 13.16 -10.97 2.98
C ASP A 65 11.77 -10.33 2.87
N HIS A 66 10.74 -11.12 2.51
CA HIS A 66 9.34 -10.70 2.48
C HIS A 66 8.52 -11.24 3.66
N ILE A 67 8.99 -12.27 4.37
CA ILE A 67 8.17 -12.96 5.38
C ILE A 67 8.81 -13.11 6.77
N LEU A 68 10.14 -12.97 6.91
CA LEU A 68 10.81 -13.29 8.19
C LEU A 68 10.47 -12.34 9.34
N GLY A 69 9.84 -11.20 9.09
CA GLY A 69 9.29 -10.34 10.14
C GLY A 69 8.02 -10.89 10.81
N LEU A 70 7.26 -11.75 10.09
CA LEU A 70 5.98 -12.28 10.58
C LEU A 70 6.07 -12.98 11.94
N PRO A 71 6.97 -13.97 12.17
CA PRO A 71 7.02 -14.68 13.43
C PRO A 71 7.21 -13.74 14.63
N GLY A 72 8.14 -12.80 14.51
CA GLY A 72 8.41 -11.84 15.58
C GLY A 72 7.25 -10.87 15.81
N MET A 73 6.63 -10.38 14.74
CA MET A 73 5.51 -9.45 14.82
C MET A 73 4.27 -10.11 15.42
N LEU A 74 3.90 -11.32 14.97
CA LEU A 74 2.75 -12.06 15.50
C LEU A 74 2.94 -12.39 16.99
N LYS A 75 4.17 -12.77 17.37
CA LYS A 75 4.49 -13.04 18.78
C LYS A 75 4.41 -11.79 19.64
N THR A 76 4.78 -10.64 19.10
CA THR A 76 4.65 -9.37 19.82
C THR A 76 3.18 -8.99 19.97
N TYR A 77 2.36 -9.13 18.94
CA TYR A 77 0.92 -8.90 19.05
C TYR A 77 0.26 -9.78 20.10
N ASP A 78 0.64 -11.04 20.17
CA ASP A 78 0.20 -12.00 21.18
C ASP A 78 0.59 -11.53 22.60
N LEU A 79 1.87 -11.19 22.80
CA LEU A 79 2.40 -10.73 24.09
C LEU A 79 1.87 -9.35 24.54
N THR A 80 1.45 -8.52 23.60
CA THR A 80 0.82 -7.22 23.89
C THR A 80 -0.70 -7.27 23.94
N ALA A 81 -1.25 -8.49 24.05
CA ALA A 81 -2.68 -8.76 24.19
C ALA A 81 -3.55 -8.11 23.10
N ARG A 82 -3.16 -8.30 21.82
CA ARG A 82 -4.01 -7.92 20.71
C ARG A 82 -5.35 -8.66 20.79
N GLU A 83 -6.45 -7.94 20.69
CA GLU A 83 -7.81 -8.50 20.67
C GLU A 83 -8.39 -8.55 19.25
N GLU A 84 -8.03 -7.59 18.41
CA GLU A 84 -8.58 -7.48 17.05
C GLU A 84 -8.04 -8.60 16.16
N PRO A 85 -8.92 -9.17 15.30
CA PRO A 85 -8.51 -10.16 14.33
C PRO A 85 -7.45 -9.60 13.37
N LEU A 86 -6.61 -10.47 12.83
CA LEU A 86 -5.65 -10.18 11.77
C LEU A 86 -5.87 -11.13 10.62
N THR A 87 -6.06 -10.61 9.43
CA THR A 87 -6.11 -11.42 8.21
C THR A 87 -4.80 -11.30 7.44
N ILE A 88 -4.24 -12.43 7.04
CA ILE A 88 -3.06 -12.49 6.18
C ILE A 88 -3.48 -13.11 4.85
N TYR A 89 -3.29 -12.36 3.79
CA TYR A 89 -3.49 -12.75 2.41
C TYR A 89 -2.17 -13.13 1.77
N GLY A 90 -2.17 -14.05 0.81
CA GLY A 90 -0.97 -14.40 0.07
C GLY A 90 -1.25 -15.38 -1.06
N PRO A 91 -0.27 -15.70 -1.91
CA PRO A 91 -0.44 -16.69 -2.95
C PRO A 91 -0.64 -18.10 -2.37
N ARG A 92 -1.09 -19.03 -3.22
CA ARG A 92 -1.24 -20.45 -2.82
C ARG A 92 0.05 -21.00 -2.22
N GLY A 93 -0.08 -21.70 -1.10
CA GLY A 93 1.00 -22.18 -0.26
C GLY A 93 1.11 -21.45 1.08
N LEU A 94 0.28 -20.40 1.29
CA LEU A 94 0.23 -19.65 2.54
C LEU A 94 -0.09 -20.54 3.74
N HIS A 95 -1.06 -21.44 3.61
CA HIS A 95 -1.39 -22.40 4.67
C HIS A 95 -0.23 -23.35 5.00
N ASP A 96 0.54 -23.79 4.02
CA ASP A 96 1.69 -24.66 4.25
C ASP A 96 2.87 -23.89 4.85
N LEU A 97 3.06 -22.63 4.49
CA LEU A 97 4.00 -21.72 5.16
C LEU A 97 3.64 -21.63 6.65
N PHE A 98 2.39 -21.35 6.98
CA PHE A 98 1.97 -21.19 8.38
C PHE A 98 1.96 -22.50 9.18
N LYS A 99 1.78 -23.66 8.58
CA LYS A 99 2.06 -24.97 9.22
C LYS A 99 3.53 -25.06 9.68
N THR A 100 4.46 -24.55 8.87
CA THR A 100 5.89 -24.54 9.18
C THR A 100 6.20 -23.51 10.27
N LEU A 101 5.72 -22.28 10.10
CA LEU A 101 5.92 -21.18 11.05
C LEU A 101 5.22 -21.43 12.40
N GLY A 102 4.13 -22.18 12.41
CA GLY A 102 3.37 -22.53 13.63
C GLY A 102 4.21 -23.21 14.71
N ARG A 103 5.31 -23.88 14.35
CA ARG A 103 6.27 -24.42 15.32
C ARG A 103 7.09 -23.34 16.04
N LEU A 104 7.25 -22.17 15.42
CA LEU A 104 7.97 -21.02 15.98
C LEU A 104 7.04 -20.06 16.69
N ILE A 105 5.88 -19.78 16.05
CA ILE A 105 4.90 -18.80 16.53
C ILE A 105 4.09 -19.38 17.70
N GLY A 106 3.76 -20.67 17.66
CA GLY A 106 2.77 -21.29 18.55
C GLY A 106 1.34 -20.88 18.18
N ARG A 107 0.43 -20.93 19.15
CA ARG A 107 -0.95 -20.39 18.98
C ARG A 107 -0.94 -18.91 19.36
N THR A 108 -1.72 -18.14 18.66
CA THR A 108 -2.02 -16.74 19.00
C THR A 108 -3.32 -16.69 19.83
N ASP A 109 -3.42 -15.75 20.75
CA ASP A 109 -4.61 -15.53 21.56
C ASP A 109 -5.66 -14.66 20.83
N PHE A 110 -5.29 -14.05 19.73
CA PHE A 110 -6.18 -13.33 18.81
C PHE A 110 -6.53 -14.16 17.57
N ALA A 111 -7.64 -13.84 16.91
CA ALA A 111 -8.05 -14.51 15.69
C ALA A 111 -7.08 -14.18 14.55
N LEU A 112 -6.53 -15.22 13.91
CA LEU A 112 -5.62 -15.12 12.78
C LEU A 112 -6.23 -15.89 11.61
N ASP A 113 -6.67 -15.14 10.60
CA ASP A 113 -7.24 -15.69 9.37
C ASP A 113 -6.21 -15.71 8.25
N LEU A 114 -6.13 -16.81 7.52
CA LEU A 114 -5.24 -17.00 6.37
C LEU A 114 -6.09 -17.17 5.12
N VAL A 115 -5.84 -16.36 4.10
CA VAL A 115 -6.59 -16.39 2.84
C VAL A 115 -5.64 -16.47 1.67
N GLU A 116 -5.72 -17.55 0.89
CA GLU A 116 -4.96 -17.69 -0.35
C GLU A 116 -5.67 -16.97 -1.49
N LEU A 117 -4.93 -16.18 -2.26
CA LEU A 117 -5.41 -15.43 -3.41
C LEU A 117 -4.70 -15.88 -4.68
N ASP A 118 -5.47 -16.12 -5.73
CA ASP A 118 -4.98 -16.27 -7.10
C ASP A 118 -5.04 -14.90 -7.83
N PRO A 119 -4.24 -14.69 -8.89
CA PRO A 119 -4.40 -13.52 -9.74
C PRO A 119 -5.84 -13.38 -10.28
N GLY A 120 -6.43 -12.20 -10.11
CA GLY A 120 -7.82 -11.89 -10.41
C GLY A 120 -8.77 -11.94 -9.20
N ASP A 121 -8.32 -12.51 -8.07
CA ASP A 121 -9.10 -12.44 -6.83
C ASP A 121 -9.03 -11.03 -6.23
N ALA A 122 -10.13 -10.60 -5.61
CA ALA A 122 -10.24 -9.28 -5.00
C ALA A 122 -10.77 -9.36 -3.57
N VAL A 123 -10.15 -8.59 -2.69
CA VAL A 123 -10.58 -8.38 -1.31
C VAL A 123 -11.37 -7.07 -1.24
N PRO A 124 -12.67 -7.11 -0.96
CA PRO A 124 -13.50 -5.91 -0.91
C PRO A 124 -13.26 -5.09 0.35
N HIS A 125 -13.30 -3.77 0.20
CA HIS A 125 -13.29 -2.77 1.26
C HIS A 125 -14.40 -1.75 1.02
N ASP A 126 -14.69 -0.92 2.02
CA ASP A 126 -15.67 0.17 1.86
C ASP A 126 -15.18 1.19 0.80
N GLY A 127 -15.85 1.24 -0.35
CA GLY A 127 -15.53 2.10 -1.48
C GLY A 127 -14.17 1.83 -2.14
N ALA A 128 -13.64 0.60 -2.02
CA ALA A 128 -12.40 0.17 -2.67
C ALA A 128 -12.30 -1.37 -2.71
N ARG A 129 -11.27 -1.88 -3.39
CA ARG A 129 -10.84 -3.28 -3.31
C ARG A 129 -9.33 -3.39 -3.42
N VAL A 130 -8.76 -4.45 -2.88
CA VAL A 130 -7.39 -4.88 -3.19
C VAL A 130 -7.48 -6.08 -4.11
N GLU A 131 -6.96 -5.97 -5.32
CA GLU A 131 -6.97 -7.01 -6.35
C GLU A 131 -5.59 -7.62 -6.49
N ALA A 132 -5.49 -8.95 -6.49
CA ALA A 132 -4.26 -9.67 -6.77
C ALA A 132 -4.06 -9.78 -8.28
N PHE A 133 -2.85 -9.50 -8.78
CA PHE A 133 -2.51 -9.69 -10.18
C PHE A 133 -1.26 -10.54 -10.37
N ALA A 134 -1.12 -11.15 -11.54
CA ALA A 134 0.02 -12.00 -11.85
C ALA A 134 1.28 -11.15 -12.01
N VAL A 135 2.41 -11.65 -11.48
CA VAL A 135 3.75 -11.13 -11.70
C VAL A 135 4.66 -12.25 -12.16
N GLU A 136 5.81 -11.92 -12.74
CA GLU A 136 6.81 -12.89 -13.20
C GLU A 136 8.00 -12.94 -12.25
N HIS A 137 8.02 -13.96 -11.39
CA HIS A 137 9.10 -14.24 -10.47
C HIS A 137 9.42 -15.74 -10.43
N GLY A 138 10.58 -16.12 -9.91
CA GLY A 138 11.05 -17.54 -9.91
C GLY A 138 10.17 -18.50 -9.09
N MET A 139 9.16 -18.00 -8.38
CA MET A 139 8.18 -18.75 -7.61
C MET A 139 6.79 -18.15 -7.77
N ARG A 140 5.78 -18.78 -7.15
CA ARG A 140 4.43 -18.18 -7.11
C ARG A 140 4.46 -16.85 -6.37
N ALA A 141 4.02 -15.82 -7.05
CA ALA A 141 3.99 -14.47 -6.54
C ALA A 141 2.76 -13.72 -7.06
N ASN A 142 2.25 -12.80 -6.26
CA ASN A 142 1.18 -11.87 -6.61
C ASN A 142 1.70 -10.44 -6.47
N GLY A 143 1.36 -9.59 -7.43
CA GLY A 143 1.26 -8.16 -7.20
C GLY A 143 -0.12 -7.83 -6.64
N TYR A 144 -0.28 -6.63 -6.09
CA TYR A 144 -1.54 -6.15 -5.53
C TYR A 144 -1.84 -4.75 -6.00
N ALA A 145 -3.11 -4.49 -6.34
CA ALA A 145 -3.59 -3.16 -6.69
C ALA A 145 -4.72 -2.75 -5.73
N LEU A 146 -4.52 -1.68 -4.96
CA LEU A 146 -5.60 -1.00 -4.26
C LEU A 146 -6.31 -0.09 -5.26
N ILE A 147 -7.59 -0.34 -5.51
CA ILE A 147 -8.41 0.36 -6.48
C ILE A 147 -9.61 0.95 -5.75
N GLU A 148 -9.72 2.27 -5.67
CA GLU A 148 -10.90 2.95 -5.15
C GLU A 148 -12.01 2.99 -6.19
N GLU A 149 -13.25 2.89 -5.74
CA GLU A 149 -14.43 3.06 -6.59
C GLU A 149 -14.58 4.50 -7.09
N GLU A 150 -15.27 4.67 -8.19
CA GLU A 150 -15.68 5.99 -8.65
C GLU A 150 -16.51 6.71 -7.59
N ARG A 151 -16.28 8.00 -7.46
CA ARG A 151 -17.00 8.85 -6.52
C ARG A 151 -18.07 9.65 -7.24
N PRO A 152 -19.21 9.93 -6.61
CA PRO A 152 -20.23 10.82 -7.18
C PRO A 152 -19.62 12.15 -7.63
N GLY A 153 -20.15 12.70 -8.69
CA GLY A 153 -19.83 14.03 -9.18
C GLY A 153 -20.04 15.12 -8.10
N ARG A 154 -19.59 16.32 -8.38
CA ARG A 154 -19.85 17.44 -7.47
C ARG A 154 -21.32 17.82 -7.55
N PHE A 155 -21.95 17.96 -6.40
CA PHE A 155 -23.31 18.50 -6.30
C PHE A 155 -23.30 19.99 -6.65
N ASP A 156 -24.25 20.42 -7.50
CA ASP A 156 -24.46 21.83 -7.86
C ASP A 156 -25.67 22.39 -7.09
N PRO A 157 -25.43 23.08 -5.95
CA PRO A 157 -26.52 23.65 -5.15
C PRO A 157 -27.33 24.68 -5.91
N GLU A 158 -26.73 25.41 -6.82
CA GLU A 158 -27.42 26.45 -7.58
C GLU A 158 -28.33 25.84 -8.67
N ALA A 159 -27.90 24.74 -9.29
CA ALA A 159 -28.77 23.97 -10.18
C ALA A 159 -29.97 23.42 -9.41
N ALA A 160 -29.76 22.83 -8.23
CA ALA A 160 -30.84 22.31 -7.38
C ALA A 160 -31.83 23.40 -6.97
N LYS A 161 -31.34 24.58 -6.58
CA LYS A 161 -32.20 25.75 -6.27
C LYS A 161 -32.99 26.21 -7.49
N ARG A 162 -32.39 26.28 -8.67
CA ARG A 162 -33.09 26.65 -9.91
C ARG A 162 -34.23 25.69 -10.25
N LEU A 163 -34.10 24.42 -9.90
CA LEU A 163 -35.11 23.37 -10.06
C LEU A 163 -36.11 23.33 -8.90
N GLY A 164 -36.05 24.31 -7.98
CA GLY A 164 -36.99 24.47 -6.86
C GLY A 164 -36.81 23.46 -5.73
N VAL A 165 -35.64 22.81 -5.64
CA VAL A 165 -35.33 21.91 -4.53
C VAL A 165 -34.94 22.72 -3.30
N ALA A 166 -35.56 22.45 -2.16
CA ALA A 166 -35.25 23.11 -0.90
C ALA A 166 -33.89 22.66 -0.33
N GLU A 167 -33.12 23.61 0.19
CA GLU A 167 -31.87 23.30 0.89
C GLU A 167 -32.13 22.39 2.12
N GLY A 168 -31.18 21.51 2.40
CA GLY A 168 -31.23 20.63 3.56
C GLY A 168 -31.44 19.14 3.20
N PRO A 169 -32.45 18.45 3.77
CA PRO A 169 -32.63 17.00 3.56
C PRO A 169 -32.77 16.59 2.10
N ALA A 170 -33.42 17.42 1.26
CA ALA A 170 -33.59 17.14 -0.16
C ALA A 170 -32.24 17.18 -0.92
N PHE A 171 -31.35 18.12 -0.59
CA PHE A 171 -30.00 18.14 -1.16
C PHE A 171 -29.21 16.89 -0.76
N ALA A 172 -29.32 16.47 0.51
CA ALA A 172 -28.66 15.25 0.97
C ALA A 172 -29.24 13.99 0.29
N ALA A 173 -30.55 13.96 -0.01
CA ALA A 173 -31.19 12.87 -0.74
C ALA A 173 -30.62 12.78 -2.18
N LEU A 174 -30.56 13.89 -2.90
CA LEU A 174 -29.95 13.95 -4.24
C LEU A 174 -28.49 13.48 -4.23
N GLN A 175 -27.69 13.87 -3.23
CA GLN A 175 -26.30 13.44 -3.08
C GLN A 175 -26.16 11.94 -2.79
N ARG A 176 -27.19 11.29 -2.24
CA ARG A 176 -27.24 9.84 -2.04
C ARG A 176 -27.78 9.08 -3.25
N GLY A 177 -28.14 9.79 -4.33
CA GLY A 177 -28.70 9.16 -5.52
C GLY A 177 -30.22 9.01 -5.52
N GLU A 178 -30.93 9.67 -4.60
CA GLU A 178 -32.39 9.64 -4.47
C GLU A 178 -33.02 10.77 -5.29
N GLU A 179 -34.16 10.50 -5.95
CA GLU A 179 -34.99 11.52 -6.62
C GLU A 179 -35.78 12.31 -5.59
N VAL A 180 -35.96 13.63 -5.81
CA VAL A 180 -36.72 14.50 -4.95
C VAL A 180 -37.70 15.39 -5.75
N GLU A 181 -38.75 15.90 -5.12
CA GLU A 181 -39.68 16.84 -5.75
C GLU A 181 -39.06 18.24 -5.84
N GLY A 182 -39.09 18.83 -7.05
CA GLY A 182 -38.77 20.22 -7.32
C GLY A 182 -40.02 21.05 -7.64
N SER A 183 -39.83 22.28 -8.11
CA SER A 183 -40.97 23.18 -8.45
C SER A 183 -41.75 22.73 -9.69
N ASP A 184 -41.10 22.09 -10.65
CA ASP A 184 -41.70 21.72 -11.93
C ASP A 184 -41.77 20.20 -12.12
N GLY A 185 -41.62 19.43 -11.05
CA GLY A 185 -41.64 17.96 -11.05
C GLY A 185 -40.43 17.33 -10.39
N PRO A 186 -40.27 16.00 -10.53
CA PRO A 186 -39.17 15.27 -9.91
C PRO A 186 -37.79 15.70 -10.48
N VAL A 187 -36.84 15.91 -9.57
CA VAL A 187 -35.44 16.25 -9.86
C VAL A 187 -34.58 15.03 -9.53
N ARG A 188 -33.79 14.62 -10.47
CA ARG A 188 -32.90 13.45 -10.34
C ARG A 188 -31.48 13.88 -10.00
N PRO A 189 -30.69 12.99 -9.39
CA PRO A 189 -29.28 13.26 -9.15
C PRO A 189 -28.51 13.76 -10.38
N GLU A 190 -28.73 13.17 -11.54
CA GLU A 190 -28.08 13.54 -12.81
C GLU A 190 -28.34 15.00 -13.24
N ASP A 191 -29.43 15.62 -12.78
CA ASP A 191 -29.75 17.01 -13.10
C ASP A 191 -28.93 18.03 -12.30
N VAL A 192 -28.31 17.58 -11.20
CA VAL A 192 -27.63 18.43 -10.20
C VAL A 192 -26.26 17.89 -9.76
N MET A 193 -25.88 16.71 -10.21
CA MET A 193 -24.55 16.13 -9.98
C MET A 193 -23.71 16.29 -11.25
N GLY A 194 -22.48 16.71 -11.09
CA GLY A 194 -21.50 16.66 -12.18
C GLY A 194 -21.13 15.22 -12.57
N GLU A 195 -20.19 15.08 -13.50
CA GLU A 195 -19.65 13.78 -13.88
C GLU A 195 -19.03 13.06 -12.68
N SER A 196 -19.07 11.72 -12.69
CA SER A 196 -18.41 10.89 -11.70
C SER A 196 -16.90 11.20 -11.66
N ARG A 197 -16.29 11.05 -10.50
CA ARG A 197 -14.87 11.34 -10.28
C ARG A 197 -14.15 10.04 -10.01
N GLN A 198 -13.05 9.84 -10.70
CA GLN A 198 -12.22 8.65 -10.52
C GLN A 198 -11.77 8.49 -9.06
N GLY A 199 -11.74 7.25 -8.59
CA GLY A 199 -11.00 6.84 -7.41
C GLY A 199 -9.50 6.85 -7.68
N ARG A 200 -8.72 6.52 -6.65
CA ARG A 200 -7.26 6.40 -6.77
C ARG A 200 -6.87 4.94 -6.92
N THR A 201 -5.77 4.72 -7.65
CA THR A 201 -5.20 3.38 -7.82
C THR A 201 -3.74 3.37 -7.39
N VAL A 202 -3.37 2.40 -6.55
CA VAL A 202 -1.99 2.15 -6.12
C VAL A 202 -1.65 0.70 -6.42
N ALA A 203 -0.69 0.46 -7.30
CA ALA A 203 -0.20 -0.87 -7.63
C ALA A 203 1.16 -1.13 -6.97
N LEU A 204 1.35 -2.34 -6.42
CA LEU A 204 2.59 -2.83 -5.82
C LEU A 204 2.92 -4.18 -6.46
N THR A 205 4.11 -4.31 -7.03
CA THR A 205 4.49 -5.55 -7.73
C THR A 205 5.00 -6.64 -6.81
N GLY A 206 5.65 -6.28 -5.69
CA GLY A 206 6.62 -7.18 -5.08
C GLY A 206 7.77 -7.42 -6.06
N ASP A 207 8.40 -8.59 -5.98
CA ASP A 207 9.49 -8.97 -6.87
C ASP A 207 8.95 -9.46 -8.21
N THR A 208 9.49 -8.92 -9.30
CA THR A 208 9.05 -9.28 -10.66
C THR A 208 10.05 -8.91 -11.74
N ALA A 209 10.16 -9.76 -12.77
CA ALA A 209 10.61 -9.33 -14.08
C ALA A 209 9.52 -8.49 -14.77
N PRO A 210 9.86 -7.66 -15.78
CA PRO A 210 8.85 -6.90 -16.53
C PRO A 210 7.82 -7.83 -17.16
N CYS A 211 6.53 -7.56 -16.93
CA CYS A 211 5.46 -8.37 -17.52
C CYS A 211 4.22 -7.53 -17.87
N HIS A 212 3.47 -7.99 -18.85
CA HIS A 212 2.29 -7.29 -19.36
C HIS A 212 1.17 -7.18 -18.30
N SER A 213 1.05 -8.16 -17.41
CA SER A 213 0.07 -8.14 -16.32
C SER A 213 0.29 -6.97 -15.36
N THR A 214 1.56 -6.62 -15.08
CA THR A 214 1.90 -5.42 -14.29
C THR A 214 1.49 -4.14 -15.01
N VAL A 215 1.76 -4.03 -16.32
CA VAL A 215 1.33 -2.87 -17.12
C VAL A 215 -0.19 -2.72 -17.06
N SER A 216 -0.92 -3.83 -17.23
CA SER A 216 -2.39 -3.82 -17.20
C SER A 216 -2.96 -3.46 -15.83
N ALA A 217 -2.39 -4.00 -14.75
CA ALA A 217 -2.84 -3.74 -13.38
C ALA A 217 -2.52 -2.32 -12.90
N ALA A 218 -1.45 -1.73 -13.42
CA ALA A 218 -1.02 -0.37 -13.11
C ALA A 218 -1.53 0.68 -14.11
N ALA A 219 -2.38 0.31 -15.08
CA ALA A 219 -2.87 1.25 -16.09
C ALA A 219 -3.51 2.48 -15.44
N ASP A 220 -3.01 3.67 -15.79
CA ASP A 220 -3.42 4.97 -15.28
C ASP A 220 -3.37 5.11 -13.73
N ALA A 221 -2.58 4.27 -13.04
CA ALA A 221 -2.48 4.31 -11.59
C ALA A 221 -1.86 5.63 -11.09
N ASP A 222 -2.32 6.08 -9.91
CA ASP A 222 -1.72 7.25 -9.25
C ASP A 222 -0.30 6.95 -8.78
N LEU A 223 -0.04 5.72 -8.30
CA LEU A 223 1.26 5.29 -7.84
C LEU A 223 1.52 3.83 -8.25
N LEU A 224 2.68 3.60 -8.89
CA LEU A 224 3.24 2.27 -9.06
C LEU A 224 4.45 2.11 -8.15
N ILE A 225 4.44 1.12 -7.27
CA ILE A 225 5.57 0.70 -6.43
C ILE A 225 6.13 -0.57 -7.07
N HIS A 226 7.34 -0.49 -7.61
CA HIS A 226 7.89 -1.54 -8.49
C HIS A 226 9.27 -2.02 -8.02
N ASP A 227 9.53 -3.31 -8.20
CA ASP A 227 10.86 -3.92 -8.08
C ASP A 227 11.88 -3.19 -8.97
N ALA A 228 13.02 -2.87 -8.38
CA ALA A 228 14.14 -2.22 -9.05
C ALA A 228 15.46 -2.74 -8.49
N SER A 229 15.62 -4.05 -8.49
CA SER A 229 16.73 -4.73 -7.82
C SER A 229 18.09 -4.46 -8.47
N PHE A 230 18.11 -4.12 -9.78
CA PHE A 230 19.32 -4.06 -10.59
C PHE A 230 19.43 -2.75 -11.36
N SER A 231 20.71 -2.32 -11.64
CA SER A 231 21.00 -1.30 -12.63
C SER A 231 20.93 -1.88 -14.05
N GLU A 232 20.91 -1.01 -15.06
CA GLU A 232 20.89 -1.44 -16.47
C GLU A 232 22.12 -2.26 -16.90
N GLU A 233 23.24 -2.17 -16.20
CA GLU A 233 24.41 -2.99 -16.47
C GLU A 233 24.20 -4.47 -16.17
N GLU A 234 23.21 -4.84 -15.34
CA GLU A 234 22.94 -6.20 -14.90
C GLU A 234 21.61 -6.79 -15.43
N VAL A 235 21.15 -6.36 -16.61
CA VAL A 235 19.90 -6.84 -17.25
C VAL A 235 19.81 -8.38 -17.28
N GLN A 236 20.88 -9.06 -17.65
CA GLN A 236 20.87 -10.52 -17.73
C GLN A 236 20.66 -11.15 -16.35
N ARG A 237 21.29 -10.59 -15.32
CA ARG A 237 21.13 -11.07 -13.95
C ARG A 237 19.73 -10.82 -13.41
N ALA A 238 19.14 -9.66 -13.74
CA ALA A 238 17.76 -9.38 -13.41
C ALA A 238 16.82 -10.44 -14.00
N ALA A 239 16.98 -10.76 -15.28
CA ALA A 239 16.21 -11.79 -15.95
C ALA A 239 16.41 -13.19 -15.32
N ASP A 240 17.66 -13.59 -15.04
CA ASP A 240 18.00 -14.90 -14.46
C ASP A 240 17.42 -15.10 -13.06
N THR A 241 17.18 -14.00 -12.32
CA THR A 241 16.65 -14.04 -10.94
C THR A 241 15.19 -13.63 -10.83
N GLY A 242 14.51 -13.31 -11.95
CA GLY A 242 13.11 -12.91 -11.97
C GLY A 242 12.84 -11.56 -11.33
N HIS A 243 13.73 -10.60 -11.57
CA HIS A 243 13.64 -9.20 -11.10
C HIS A 243 13.72 -8.22 -12.26
N SER A 244 13.54 -6.94 -11.94
CA SER A 244 13.64 -5.85 -12.89
C SER A 244 14.90 -5.00 -12.67
N THR A 245 15.40 -4.42 -13.76
CA THR A 245 16.28 -3.25 -13.68
C THR A 245 15.46 -1.99 -13.44
N VAL A 246 16.13 -0.93 -13.01
CA VAL A 246 15.48 0.38 -12.79
C VAL A 246 14.87 0.97 -14.07
N GLY A 247 15.55 0.80 -15.23
CA GLY A 247 15.03 1.25 -16.52
C GLY A 247 13.86 0.39 -17.01
N GLN A 248 13.88 -0.91 -16.72
CA GLN A 248 12.74 -1.79 -17.01
C GLN A 248 11.52 -1.40 -16.18
N ALA A 249 11.67 -1.13 -14.87
CA ALA A 249 10.59 -0.62 -14.03
C ALA A 249 10.04 0.72 -14.55
N ALA A 250 10.93 1.62 -14.99
CA ALA A 250 10.56 2.89 -15.59
C ALA A 250 9.84 2.73 -16.94
N ALA A 251 10.22 1.72 -17.75
CA ALA A 251 9.53 1.40 -19.00
C ALA A 251 8.10 0.88 -18.75
N VAL A 252 7.91 0.02 -17.74
CA VAL A 252 6.59 -0.45 -17.29
C VAL A 252 5.73 0.74 -16.84
N ALA A 253 6.26 1.63 -16.03
CA ALA A 253 5.56 2.83 -15.55
C ALA A 253 5.10 3.74 -16.71
N ARG A 254 5.98 3.94 -17.71
CA ARG A 254 5.66 4.72 -18.90
C ARG A 254 4.57 4.06 -19.74
N GLU A 255 4.65 2.74 -19.96
CA GLU A 255 3.66 2.00 -20.75
C GLU A 255 2.29 1.97 -20.05
N ALA A 256 2.28 1.86 -18.73
CA ALA A 256 1.07 1.90 -17.91
C ALA A 256 0.51 3.33 -17.68
N HIS A 257 1.19 4.38 -18.11
CA HIS A 257 0.81 5.79 -17.93
C HIS A 257 0.57 6.17 -16.47
N VAL A 258 1.37 5.63 -15.54
CA VAL A 258 1.22 5.93 -14.11
C VAL A 258 1.58 7.39 -13.81
N LYS A 259 1.01 7.98 -12.75
CA LYS A 259 1.34 9.36 -12.36
C LYS A 259 2.68 9.46 -11.63
N MET A 260 3.05 8.43 -10.86
CA MET A 260 4.33 8.37 -10.14
C MET A 260 4.83 6.94 -10.06
N LEU A 261 6.16 6.77 -10.25
CA LEU A 261 6.87 5.52 -9.99
C LEU A 261 7.69 5.61 -8.71
N ALA A 262 7.54 4.64 -7.82
CA ALA A 262 8.38 4.45 -6.64
C ALA A 262 9.20 3.15 -6.81
N LEU A 263 10.52 3.28 -6.90
CA LEU A 263 11.46 2.18 -7.01
C LEU A 263 11.77 1.62 -5.61
N VAL A 264 11.54 0.33 -5.43
CA VAL A 264 11.85 -0.41 -4.18
C VAL A 264 12.70 -1.63 -4.46
N HIS A 265 13.04 -2.39 -3.43
CA HIS A 265 13.86 -3.59 -3.53
C HIS A 265 15.26 -3.35 -4.10
N ILE A 266 15.76 -2.11 -3.95
CA ILE A 266 17.07 -1.70 -4.49
C ILE A 266 18.20 -2.40 -3.74
N SER A 267 19.04 -3.10 -4.47
CA SER A 267 20.22 -3.76 -3.89
C SER A 267 21.16 -2.76 -3.21
N SER A 268 21.68 -3.13 -2.02
CA SER A 268 22.63 -2.31 -1.27
C SER A 268 23.96 -2.06 -1.99
N ARG A 269 24.20 -2.72 -3.11
CA ARG A 269 25.40 -2.56 -3.96
C ARG A 269 25.39 -1.25 -4.74
N TYR A 270 24.21 -0.67 -4.99
CA TYR A 270 24.11 0.51 -5.83
C TYR A 270 24.02 1.80 -5.02
N HIS A 271 24.58 2.85 -5.62
CA HIS A 271 24.31 4.20 -5.16
C HIS A 271 22.94 4.65 -5.69
N VAL A 272 22.01 4.96 -4.80
CA VAL A 272 20.60 5.24 -5.15
C VAL A 272 20.47 6.38 -6.16
N GLY A 273 21.31 7.42 -6.07
CA GLY A 273 21.29 8.52 -7.03
C GLY A 273 21.53 8.04 -8.46
N THR A 274 22.54 7.19 -8.65
CA THR A 274 22.89 6.66 -9.98
C THR A 274 21.74 5.87 -10.60
N VAL A 275 21.18 4.90 -9.85
CA VAL A 275 20.06 4.08 -10.37
C VAL A 275 18.78 4.88 -10.57
N LEU A 276 18.59 5.93 -9.77
CA LEU A 276 17.45 6.83 -9.95
C LEU A 276 17.59 7.69 -11.22
N ASP A 277 18.80 8.14 -11.54
CA ASP A 277 19.07 8.89 -12.77
C ASP A 277 18.83 8.00 -14.01
N GLU A 278 19.27 6.73 -14.01
CA GLU A 278 18.96 5.76 -15.07
C GLU A 278 17.45 5.59 -15.30
N ALA A 279 16.66 5.50 -14.22
CA ALA A 279 15.21 5.38 -14.32
C ALA A 279 14.55 6.67 -14.86
N ARG A 280 15.04 7.84 -14.46
CA ARG A 280 14.50 9.14 -14.87
C ARG A 280 14.75 9.46 -16.34
N ASP A 281 15.79 8.91 -16.92
CA ASP A 281 16.02 9.00 -18.36
C ASP A 281 14.90 8.33 -19.18
N VAL A 282 14.12 7.42 -18.54
CA VAL A 282 13.04 6.66 -19.18
C VAL A 282 11.66 7.20 -18.79
N PHE A 283 11.46 7.55 -17.50
CA PHE A 283 10.18 7.98 -16.94
C PHE A 283 10.33 8.94 -15.78
N GLU A 284 9.57 10.05 -15.83
CA GLU A 284 9.36 10.96 -14.70
C GLU A 284 7.86 11.24 -14.51
N PRO A 285 7.35 11.44 -13.26
CA PRO A 285 8.12 11.49 -12.01
C PRO A 285 8.47 10.11 -11.45
N CYS A 286 9.76 9.91 -11.14
CA CYS A 286 10.31 8.70 -10.56
C CYS A 286 11.05 9.02 -9.26
N VAL A 287 10.80 8.23 -8.21
CA VAL A 287 11.41 8.37 -6.88
C VAL A 287 11.95 7.03 -6.38
N ALA A 288 12.96 7.07 -5.52
CA ALA A 288 13.48 5.92 -4.78
C ALA A 288 13.36 6.19 -3.28
N PRO A 289 12.22 5.88 -2.66
CA PRO A 289 11.96 6.14 -1.25
C PRO A 289 13.01 5.50 -0.35
N ARG A 290 13.25 6.12 0.81
CA ARG A 290 14.01 5.53 1.92
C ARG A 290 13.04 4.97 2.95
N ASP A 291 13.57 4.18 3.86
CA ASP A 291 12.79 3.73 5.00
C ASP A 291 12.20 4.93 5.75
N PHE A 292 10.92 4.85 6.06
CA PHE A 292 10.08 5.86 6.70
C PHE A 292 9.64 7.05 5.84
N ASP A 293 10.09 7.15 4.60
CA ASP A 293 9.50 8.10 3.66
C ASP A 293 8.02 7.76 3.42
N VAL A 294 7.24 8.76 3.05
CA VAL A 294 5.81 8.61 2.76
C VAL A 294 5.50 9.23 1.42
N ILE A 295 4.70 8.54 0.62
CA ILE A 295 4.07 9.14 -0.54
C ILE A 295 2.61 9.42 -0.17
N GLU A 296 2.24 10.70 -0.22
CA GLU A 296 0.85 11.14 -0.10
C GLU A 296 0.20 11.08 -1.48
N ILE A 297 -0.99 10.46 -1.55
CA ILE A 297 -1.71 10.23 -2.80
C ILE A 297 -3.05 10.97 -2.69
N PRO A 298 -3.10 12.26 -3.08
CA PRO A 298 -4.34 13.02 -3.06
C PRO A 298 -5.31 12.52 -4.14
N PHE A 299 -6.58 12.89 -4.04
CA PHE A 299 -7.49 12.70 -5.16
C PHE A 299 -7.04 13.55 -6.36
N PRO A 300 -7.25 13.11 -7.60
CA PRO A 300 -6.75 13.78 -8.79
C PRO A 300 -7.07 15.28 -8.88
N GLU A 301 -8.24 15.69 -8.37
CA GLU A 301 -8.64 17.09 -8.33
C GLU A 301 -7.95 17.94 -7.26
N ARG A 302 -7.12 17.32 -6.41
CA ARG A 302 -6.37 18.02 -5.33
C ARG A 302 -4.88 18.10 -5.57
N GLY A 303 -4.37 17.39 -6.57
CA GLY A 303 -2.96 17.40 -6.93
C GLY A 303 -2.43 16.01 -7.28
N GLU A 304 -1.13 15.93 -7.47
CA GLU A 304 -0.41 14.73 -7.83
C GLU A 304 0.21 14.04 -6.59
N PRO A 305 0.55 12.74 -6.66
CA PRO A 305 1.29 12.06 -5.61
C PRO A 305 2.59 12.78 -5.27
N THR A 306 2.93 12.84 -3.99
CA THR A 306 4.09 13.60 -3.52
C THR A 306 4.89 12.81 -2.48
N LEU A 307 6.21 12.71 -2.69
CA LEU A 307 7.13 12.13 -1.72
C LEU A 307 7.39 13.12 -0.58
N VAL A 308 7.09 12.70 0.64
CA VAL A 308 7.38 13.41 1.89
C VAL A 308 8.51 12.65 2.61
N PRO A 309 9.74 13.16 2.59
CA PRO A 309 10.86 12.52 3.26
C PRO A 309 10.66 12.43 4.78
N ASN A 310 11.18 11.35 5.38
CA ASN A 310 11.27 11.24 6.84
C ASN A 310 12.10 12.41 7.39
N GLY A 311 11.62 13.12 8.37
CA GLY A 311 12.24 14.34 8.90
C GLY A 311 11.58 15.65 8.45
N ALA A 312 10.83 15.65 7.33
CA ALA A 312 9.99 16.79 6.96
C ALA A 312 8.71 16.89 7.82
N ARG A 313 8.36 15.80 8.53
CA ARG A 313 7.15 15.71 9.39
C ARG A 313 7.34 16.28 10.80
N GLU A 314 8.56 16.54 11.25
CA GLU A 314 8.84 17.08 12.60
C GLU A 314 8.31 18.51 12.82
N GLY A 315 7.74 19.16 11.80
CA GLY A 315 7.13 20.50 11.89
C GLY A 315 5.62 20.57 12.02
N SER A 316 4.87 19.46 11.90
CA SER A 316 3.41 19.40 12.03
C SER A 316 3.04 18.50 13.20
N ASN A 317 2.51 19.10 14.28
CA ASN A 317 2.01 18.48 15.51
C ASN A 317 1.46 17.05 15.34
N GLY A 318 2.32 16.04 15.47
CA GLY A 318 1.90 14.70 15.80
C GLY A 318 1.48 14.65 17.26
N PRO A 319 0.50 13.80 17.67
CA PRO A 319 0.17 13.66 19.08
C PRO A 319 1.41 13.16 19.84
N SER A 320 1.89 13.96 20.78
CA SER A 320 2.93 13.58 21.72
C SER A 320 2.38 12.44 22.59
N GLY A 321 2.61 11.22 22.15
CA GLY A 321 2.49 10.05 23.01
C GLY A 321 3.60 10.16 24.05
N THR A 322 3.29 10.63 25.23
CA THR A 322 4.12 10.53 26.42
C THR A 322 4.54 9.08 26.55
N LEU A 323 5.84 8.82 26.48
CA LEU A 323 6.43 7.56 26.91
C LEU A 323 5.95 7.30 28.34
N SER A 324 5.08 6.29 28.52
CA SER A 324 4.75 5.77 29.82
C SER A 324 6.03 5.26 30.47
N GLU A 325 6.20 5.58 31.74
CA GLU A 325 7.34 5.22 32.58
C GLU A 325 7.69 3.73 32.45
N PRO A 326 8.99 3.36 32.61
CA PRO A 326 9.42 1.98 32.53
C PRO A 326 8.69 1.14 33.60
N VAL A 327 8.14 0.02 33.16
CA VAL A 327 7.56 -1.01 34.02
C VAL A 327 8.63 -1.44 35.02
N LYS A 328 8.38 -1.26 36.31
CA LYS A 328 9.25 -1.78 37.38
C LYS A 328 9.28 -3.30 37.29
N GLU A 329 10.48 -3.85 37.18
CA GLU A 329 10.68 -5.30 37.33
C GLU A 329 10.14 -5.77 38.68
N PRO A 330 9.47 -6.94 38.75
CA PRO A 330 9.07 -7.51 40.03
C PRO A 330 10.34 -7.94 40.80
N GLU A 331 10.46 -7.48 42.05
CA GLU A 331 11.49 -7.95 43.00
C GLU A 331 11.39 -9.48 43.12
N ALA A 332 12.53 -10.14 42.91
CA ALA A 332 12.67 -11.58 43.20
C ALA A 332 12.42 -11.81 44.69
N ALA A 333 11.40 -12.60 45.03
CA ALA A 333 11.20 -13.12 46.37
C ALA A 333 12.23 -14.21 46.64
N GLU A 334 12.93 -14.09 47.77
CA GLU A 334 13.84 -15.10 48.37
C GLU A 334 13.15 -16.41 48.68
#